data_21cb725a4227969a0656c13504916cc3
#
_entry.id   21cb725a4227969a0656c13504916cc3
#
_cell.length_a   1.000
_cell.length_b   1.000
_cell.length_c   1.000
_cell.angle_alpha   90.00
_cell.angle_beta   90.00
_cell.angle_gamma   90.00
#
_symmetry.space_group_name_H-M   'P 1'
#
loop_
_entity.id
_entity.type
_entity.pdbx_description
1 polymer ?
#
loop_
_entity_poly.entity_id
_entity_poly.type
_entity_poly.pdbx_seq_one_letter_code
_entity_poly.pdbx_strand_id
1 'polypeptide(L)'
;MGIPTRDSSPGGNAGSIAELTAAVVRLEARISELTEALAARDARIAELEKLLENSRRSGKRQAAPFSKGDPAEEPARPGRRSGKNHGRHGHRAVPVAPIDRELLAPVPSLCPDCGGEVVHVRDAEQFSCELPDARPVVTRFTIGVGRCTRCKKRVQGRHPEQTGDALGAAASQIGPHAKGLATWLHYALGLSFQKTSAVLSHLGVPVTAGALCSGAQATGTDLVPVHHAIVEKLNDASMVVMDETGWRVEGSGAWLWTATSKEATAYNVAEGRGFDAATVLLAEEYAGTLVRDGWVVYRSYEKATHQTCIAHLLRRCVELETDLPDWARGTPRQVKEILLAALDARELSKAKRKAVVDDLAERIELLAEAAHPHDANRRLVKHLTNEADALFTFLDNPNVDATNWRGEQAIRPAVVNRKVWGGNRTWRGAATQGRIMSAIRTATQQGVDPIEFLIRLARAPDPGAVSLFA
;
A
#
# COMPACT_ATOMS: atom_id res chain seq x y z
N MET A 1 -91.58 -70.33 2.69
CA MET A 1 -91.21 -68.90 2.52
C MET A 1 -90.37 -68.51 3.72
N GLY A 2 -89.10 -68.55 3.59
CA GLY A 2 -88.14 -68.27 4.65
C GLY A 2 -87.24 -67.10 4.24
N ILE A 3 -87.21 -66.10 5.09
CA ILE A 3 -86.33 -64.91 4.95
C ILE A 3 -85.02 -65.25 5.59
N PRO A 4 -83.82 -65.03 4.94
CA PRO A 4 -82.51 -65.27 5.55
C PRO A 4 -82.12 -64.07 6.41
N THR A 5 -81.74 -64.30 7.65
CA THR A 5 -81.16 -63.38 8.60
C THR A 5 -79.68 -63.08 8.19
N ARG A 6 -79.33 -61.82 8.07
CA ARG A 6 -77.97 -61.34 7.91
C ARG A 6 -77.21 -61.41 9.25
N ASP A 7 -76.18 -62.16 9.28
CA ASP A 7 -75.22 -62.19 10.34
C ASP A 7 -74.23 -61.01 10.16
N SER A 8 -74.16 -60.11 11.09
CA SER A 8 -73.33 -58.93 11.12
C SER A 8 -72.21 -59.18 12.15
N SER A 9 -71.01 -59.58 11.66
CA SER A 9 -69.83 -59.66 12.48
C SER A 9 -69.14 -58.31 12.58
N PRO A 10 -68.85 -57.77 13.77
CA PRO A 10 -68.05 -56.60 13.95
C PRO A 10 -66.59 -56.96 14.17
N GLY A 11 -65.79 -57.08 13.10
CA GLY A 11 -64.42 -57.52 13.18
C GLY A 11 -63.41 -56.66 12.43
N GLY A 12 -63.83 -55.55 11.79
CA GLY A 12 -62.96 -54.83 10.84
C GLY A 12 -62.26 -53.56 11.34
N ASN A 13 -62.61 -52.98 12.50
CA ASN A 13 -62.07 -51.64 12.85
C ASN A 13 -61.00 -51.60 13.93
N ALA A 14 -60.75 -52.65 14.67
CA ALA A 14 -59.74 -52.64 15.75
C ALA A 14 -58.27 -52.67 15.25
N GLY A 15 -58.03 -53.35 14.14
CA GLY A 15 -56.64 -53.43 13.51
C GLY A 15 -56.26 -52.08 12.90
N SER A 16 -57.20 -51.42 12.24
CA SER A 16 -56.95 -50.12 11.61
C SER A 16 -56.66 -48.99 12.61
N ILE A 17 -57.29 -49.01 13.76
CA ILE A 17 -57.09 -48.00 14.83
C ILE A 17 -55.69 -48.19 15.48
N ALA A 18 -55.27 -49.43 15.73
CA ALA A 18 -53.97 -49.74 16.29
C ALA A 18 -52.82 -49.37 15.34
N GLU A 19 -53.00 -49.61 14.02
CA GLU A 19 -52.02 -49.16 13.01
C GLU A 19 -51.91 -47.62 12.89
N LEU A 20 -53.02 -46.94 12.95
CA LEU A 20 -53.04 -45.47 12.96
C LEU A 20 -52.41 -44.89 14.23
N THR A 21 -52.67 -45.48 15.40
CA THR A 21 -52.04 -45.06 16.66
C THR A 21 -50.53 -45.29 16.61
N ALA A 22 -50.07 -46.40 16.09
CA ALA A 22 -48.62 -46.66 15.91
C ALA A 22 -47.99 -45.70 14.89
N ALA A 23 -48.71 -45.31 13.85
CA ALA A 23 -48.25 -44.28 12.89
C ALA A 23 -48.12 -42.89 13.52
N VAL A 24 -49.11 -42.51 14.33
CA VAL A 24 -49.07 -41.22 15.09
C VAL A 24 -47.88 -41.19 16.03
N VAL A 25 -47.64 -42.25 16.82
CA VAL A 25 -46.48 -42.31 17.72
C VAL A 25 -45.15 -42.19 16.95
N ARG A 26 -45.02 -42.83 15.77
CA ARG A 26 -43.84 -42.71 14.91
C ARG A 26 -43.65 -41.29 14.36
N LEU A 27 -44.77 -40.62 13.99
CA LEU A 27 -44.72 -39.24 13.51
C LEU A 27 -44.35 -38.26 14.62
N GLU A 28 -44.92 -38.44 15.83
CA GLU A 28 -44.57 -37.63 17.01
C GLU A 28 -43.07 -37.77 17.37
N ALA A 29 -42.51 -39.00 17.37
CA ALA A 29 -41.09 -39.22 17.57
C ALA A 29 -40.23 -38.54 16.47
N ARG A 30 -40.69 -38.60 15.21
CA ARG A 30 -39.99 -37.94 14.11
C ARG A 30 -40.09 -36.41 14.17
N ILE A 31 -41.20 -35.85 14.60
CA ILE A 31 -41.37 -34.42 14.85
C ILE A 31 -40.43 -33.96 15.97
N SER A 32 -40.29 -34.73 17.07
CA SER A 32 -39.36 -34.41 18.16
C SER A 32 -37.94 -34.40 17.67
N GLU A 33 -37.50 -35.45 16.93
CA GLU A 33 -36.17 -35.52 16.35
C GLU A 33 -35.86 -34.35 15.39
N LEU A 34 -36.81 -33.99 14.54
CA LEU A 34 -36.67 -32.87 13.61
C LEU A 34 -36.61 -31.53 14.34
N THR A 35 -37.39 -31.39 15.43
CA THR A 35 -37.39 -30.16 16.24
C THR A 35 -36.06 -29.97 16.95
N GLU A 36 -35.46 -31.02 17.50
CA GLU A 36 -34.12 -30.99 18.10
C GLU A 36 -33.05 -30.66 17.07
N ALA A 37 -33.12 -31.25 15.87
CA ALA A 37 -32.20 -30.96 14.78
C ALA A 37 -32.31 -29.52 14.27
N LEU A 38 -33.53 -28.97 14.23
CA LEU A 38 -33.77 -27.55 13.90
C LEU A 38 -33.14 -26.63 14.95
N ALA A 39 -33.39 -26.89 16.23
CA ALA A 39 -32.83 -26.10 17.34
C ALA A 39 -31.29 -26.11 17.31
N ALA A 40 -30.66 -27.25 17.03
CA ALA A 40 -29.19 -27.35 16.86
C ALA A 40 -28.66 -26.54 15.66
N ARG A 41 -29.40 -26.52 14.54
CA ARG A 41 -29.06 -25.72 13.37
C ARG A 41 -29.21 -24.23 13.64
N ASP A 42 -30.28 -23.81 14.32
CA ASP A 42 -30.53 -22.40 14.69
C ASP A 42 -29.43 -21.88 15.63
N ALA A 43 -28.99 -22.68 16.62
CA ALA A 43 -27.87 -22.36 17.48
C ALA A 43 -26.58 -22.20 16.68
N ARG A 44 -26.35 -23.04 15.67
CA ARG A 44 -25.17 -22.93 14.78
C ARG A 44 -25.23 -21.70 13.87
N ILE A 45 -26.40 -21.35 13.36
CA ILE A 45 -26.62 -20.13 12.59
C ILE A 45 -26.29 -18.90 13.45
N ALA A 46 -26.83 -18.84 14.68
CA ALA A 46 -26.55 -17.73 15.61
C ALA A 46 -25.04 -17.60 15.94
N GLU A 47 -24.36 -18.72 16.11
CA GLU A 47 -22.91 -18.74 16.32
C GLU A 47 -22.14 -18.19 15.09
N LEU A 48 -22.52 -18.63 13.87
CA LEU A 48 -21.90 -18.16 12.63
C LEU A 48 -22.19 -16.70 12.35
N GLU A 49 -23.41 -16.22 12.64
CA GLU A 49 -23.77 -14.80 12.55
C GLU A 49 -22.93 -13.94 13.49
N LYS A 50 -22.73 -14.40 14.73
CA LYS A 50 -21.87 -13.75 15.73
C LYS A 50 -20.41 -13.71 15.27
N LEU A 51 -19.89 -14.78 14.68
CA LEU A 51 -18.56 -14.83 14.08
C LEU A 51 -18.42 -13.89 12.87
N LEU A 52 -19.44 -13.84 12.02
CA LEU A 52 -19.50 -12.94 10.85
C LEU A 52 -19.55 -11.47 11.29
N GLU A 53 -20.34 -11.16 12.32
CA GLU A 53 -20.42 -9.81 12.86
C GLU A 53 -19.12 -9.39 13.55
N ASN A 54 -18.46 -10.28 14.28
CA ASN A 54 -17.14 -10.04 14.83
C ASN A 54 -16.08 -9.84 13.72
N SER A 55 -16.13 -10.63 12.64
CA SER A 55 -15.27 -10.46 11.47
C SER A 55 -15.54 -9.11 10.77
N ARG A 56 -16.80 -8.71 10.61
CA ARG A 56 -17.17 -7.39 10.07
C ARG A 56 -16.75 -6.24 10.99
N ARG A 57 -16.84 -6.42 12.30
CA ARG A 57 -16.35 -5.42 13.30
C ARG A 57 -14.83 -5.32 13.33
N SER A 58 -14.11 -6.44 13.20
CA SER A 58 -12.65 -6.43 13.10
C SER A 58 -12.17 -5.77 11.81
N GLY A 59 -12.89 -5.93 10.69
CA GLY A 59 -12.62 -5.23 9.43
C GLY A 59 -12.96 -3.74 9.44
N LYS A 60 -13.85 -3.27 10.35
CA LYS A 60 -14.26 -1.86 10.46
C LYS A 60 -13.41 -1.02 11.42
N ARG A 61 -12.66 -1.64 12.32
CA ARG A 61 -11.70 -0.91 13.15
C ARG A 61 -10.43 -0.72 12.36
N GLN A 62 -10.10 0.53 12.04
CA GLN A 62 -8.69 0.86 11.78
C GLN A 62 -7.90 0.30 12.96
N ALA A 63 -7.00 -0.64 12.68
CA ALA A 63 -6.06 -1.07 13.72
C ALA A 63 -5.39 0.20 14.26
N ALA A 64 -5.49 0.43 15.55
CA ALA A 64 -4.74 1.50 16.18
C ALA A 64 -3.28 1.36 15.74
N PRO A 65 -2.53 2.46 15.49
CA PRO A 65 -1.19 2.41 14.90
C PRO A 65 -0.22 1.45 15.60
N PHE A 66 -0.53 1.00 16.80
CA PHE A 66 0.32 0.16 17.65
C PHE A 66 -0.37 -1.13 18.15
N SER A 67 -1.58 -1.46 17.68
CA SER A 67 -2.25 -2.70 18.07
C SER A 67 -1.74 -3.87 17.22
N LYS A 68 -0.58 -4.37 17.53
CA LYS A 68 -0.06 -5.66 17.08
C LYS A 68 -0.08 -6.62 18.25
N GLY A 69 -1.17 -7.39 18.40
CA GLY A 69 -1.26 -8.44 19.41
C GLY A 69 -1.19 -7.97 20.87
N ASP A 70 -1.14 -8.91 21.76
CA ASP A 70 -0.85 -8.65 23.17
C ASP A 70 0.58 -8.11 23.33
N PRO A 71 0.83 -7.23 24.32
CA PRO A 71 2.18 -6.77 24.60
C PRO A 71 3.09 -7.97 24.84
N ALA A 72 4.25 -8.00 24.20
CA ALA A 72 5.26 -9.02 24.47
C ALA A 72 5.62 -8.95 25.98
N GLU A 73 5.70 -10.12 26.64
CA GLU A 73 6.11 -10.20 28.04
C GLU A 73 7.49 -9.53 28.26
N GLU A 74 8.36 -9.64 27.26
CA GLU A 74 9.61 -8.87 27.19
C GLU A 74 9.63 -8.06 25.88
N PRO A 75 9.33 -6.76 25.90
CA PRO A 75 9.41 -5.93 24.73
C PRO A 75 10.85 -5.85 24.23
N ALA A 76 11.06 -6.15 22.94
CA ALA A 76 12.36 -5.98 22.31
C ALA A 76 12.83 -4.53 22.49
N ARG A 77 14.07 -4.34 22.96
CA ARG A 77 14.64 -3.00 23.13
C ARG A 77 14.54 -2.24 21.82
N PRO A 78 13.91 -1.04 21.79
CA PRO A 78 13.78 -0.27 20.58
C PRO A 78 15.16 0.16 20.06
N GLY A 79 15.36 0.01 18.76
CA GLY A 79 16.53 0.49 18.06
C GLY A 79 17.65 -0.55 17.85
N ARG A 80 18.48 -0.28 16.85
CA ARG A 80 19.75 -1.01 16.66
C ARG A 80 20.68 -0.66 17.82
N ARG A 81 21.36 -1.65 18.40
CA ARG A 81 22.46 -1.39 19.32
C ARG A 81 23.49 -0.49 18.59
N SER A 82 23.91 0.59 19.26
CA SER A 82 24.99 1.43 18.74
C SER A 82 26.23 0.56 18.49
N GLY A 83 26.72 0.55 17.25
CA GLY A 83 27.95 -0.15 16.90
C GLY A 83 29.16 0.47 17.59
N LYS A 84 30.29 -0.24 17.66
CA LYS A 84 31.57 0.22 18.27
C LYS A 84 32.04 1.58 17.74
N ASN A 85 31.61 1.98 16.55
CA ASN A 85 31.96 3.25 15.89
C ASN A 85 30.83 4.31 15.99
N HIS A 86 29.76 4.04 16.72
CA HIS A 86 28.70 5.01 16.97
C HIS A 86 29.28 6.16 17.83
N GLY A 87 29.26 7.34 17.32
CA GLY A 87 29.93 8.51 17.93
C GLY A 87 31.21 8.96 17.23
N ARG A 88 31.90 8.08 16.48
CA ARG A 88 33.02 8.50 15.62
C ARG A 88 32.58 9.09 14.29
N HIS A 89 31.40 8.70 13.77
CA HIS A 89 30.82 9.15 12.50
C HIS A 89 29.40 9.70 12.66
N GLY A 90 28.92 9.88 13.88
CA GLY A 90 27.56 10.37 14.19
C GLY A 90 27.43 11.90 14.22
N HIS A 91 28.43 12.62 13.72
CA HIS A 91 28.40 14.07 13.69
C HIS A 91 27.64 14.57 12.45
N ARG A 92 26.92 15.67 12.60
CA ARG A 92 26.32 16.39 11.49
C ARG A 92 27.45 16.84 10.56
N ALA A 93 27.31 16.57 9.26
CA ALA A 93 28.27 17.04 8.27
C ALA A 93 28.34 18.57 8.26
N VAL A 94 29.52 19.11 7.98
CA VAL A 94 29.69 20.54 7.73
C VAL A 94 28.75 20.92 6.58
N PRO A 95 27.98 22.05 6.70
CA PRO A 95 27.09 22.51 5.64
C PRO A 95 27.88 22.79 4.35
N VAL A 96 27.35 22.31 3.22
CA VAL A 96 27.90 22.59 1.88
C VAL A 96 27.32 23.90 1.32
N ALA A 97 26.28 24.46 1.96
CA ALA A 97 25.65 25.69 1.56
C ALA A 97 26.60 26.91 1.72
N PRO A 98 26.41 27.99 0.95
CA PRO A 98 27.13 29.23 1.16
C PRO A 98 27.00 29.71 2.60
N ILE A 99 28.07 30.33 3.12
CA ILE A 99 28.06 30.94 4.45
C ILE A 99 27.42 32.33 4.35
N ASP A 100 26.27 32.51 5.00
CA ASP A 100 25.54 33.79 4.98
C ASP A 100 26.09 34.80 6.00
N ARG A 101 26.66 34.31 7.11
CA ARG A 101 27.19 35.15 8.20
C ARG A 101 28.41 34.51 8.81
N GLU A 102 29.46 35.30 8.96
CA GLU A 102 30.65 34.94 9.72
C GLU A 102 30.72 35.78 11.01
N LEU A 103 30.83 35.12 12.14
CA LEU A 103 30.88 35.75 13.44
C LEU A 103 32.14 35.32 14.17
N LEU A 104 32.92 36.30 14.66
CA LEU A 104 34.12 36.06 15.43
C LEU A 104 33.78 35.97 16.94
N ALA A 105 34.23 34.92 17.59
CA ALA A 105 34.18 34.77 19.04
C ALA A 105 35.62 34.74 19.58
N PRO A 106 36.20 35.90 19.95
CA PRO A 106 37.56 35.95 20.45
C PRO A 106 37.68 35.23 21.80
N VAL A 107 38.88 34.72 22.09
CA VAL A 107 39.16 34.19 23.40
C VAL A 107 39.03 35.27 24.47
N PRO A 108 38.48 34.97 25.66
CA PRO A 108 38.43 35.92 26.75
C PRO A 108 39.83 36.32 27.21
N SER A 109 40.06 37.56 27.55
CA SER A 109 41.37 38.05 28.00
C SER A 109 41.81 37.41 29.35
N LEU A 110 40.85 37.04 30.18
CA LEU A 110 41.05 36.42 31.47
C LEU A 110 40.33 35.07 31.56
N CYS A 111 40.95 34.10 32.18
CA CYS A 111 40.39 32.79 32.46
C CYS A 111 39.17 32.92 33.40
N PRO A 112 37.98 32.39 33.02
CA PRO A 112 36.79 32.49 33.86
C PRO A 112 36.88 31.75 35.20
N ASP A 113 37.78 30.76 35.30
CA ASP A 113 37.93 29.94 36.51
C ASP A 113 38.94 30.50 37.52
N CYS A 114 40.05 31.03 37.05
CA CYS A 114 41.16 31.45 37.94
C CYS A 114 41.61 32.90 37.74
N GLY A 115 41.10 33.64 36.75
CA GLY A 115 41.45 35.04 36.47
C GLY A 115 42.82 35.24 35.83
N GLY A 116 43.55 34.17 35.45
CA GLY A 116 44.84 34.24 34.76
C GLY A 116 44.67 34.71 33.32
N GLU A 117 45.72 35.31 32.73
CA GLU A 117 45.77 35.76 31.37
C GLU A 117 45.58 34.56 30.38
N VAL A 118 44.77 34.76 29.34
CA VAL A 118 44.50 33.73 28.31
C VAL A 118 45.25 34.10 27.02
N VAL A 119 46.04 33.15 26.52
CA VAL A 119 46.77 33.29 25.26
C VAL A 119 46.00 32.54 24.16
N HIS A 120 45.80 33.19 23.02
CA HIS A 120 45.19 32.56 21.85
C HIS A 120 46.12 31.44 21.31
N VAL A 121 45.57 30.25 21.03
CA VAL A 121 46.34 29.08 20.55
C VAL A 121 45.96 28.73 19.11
N ARG A 122 44.66 28.69 18.79
CA ARG A 122 44.16 28.39 17.44
C ARG A 122 42.72 28.81 17.29
N ASP A 123 42.28 29.00 16.07
CA ASP A 123 40.89 29.12 15.72
C ASP A 123 40.24 27.74 15.49
N ALA A 124 38.96 27.61 15.78
CA ALA A 124 38.15 26.45 15.50
C ALA A 124 36.82 26.92 14.93
N GLU A 125 36.30 26.17 13.97
CA GLU A 125 35.04 26.49 13.28
C GLU A 125 33.85 25.75 13.92
N GLN A 126 32.73 26.44 14.04
CA GLN A 126 31.45 25.91 14.44
C GLN A 126 30.39 26.41 13.48
N PHE A 127 29.51 25.52 13.01
CA PHE A 127 28.46 25.85 12.06
C PHE A 127 27.08 25.72 12.71
N SER A 128 26.22 26.72 12.50
CA SER A 128 24.79 26.68 12.85
C SER A 128 23.99 26.92 11.58
N CYS A 129 23.01 26.04 11.29
CA CYS A 129 22.06 26.24 10.20
C CYS A 129 20.70 26.58 10.82
N GLU A 130 20.18 27.74 10.46
CA GLU A 130 18.87 28.20 10.91
C GLU A 130 17.90 28.35 9.73
N LEU A 131 16.62 28.25 10.00
CA LEU A 131 15.59 28.58 9.00
C LEU A 131 15.39 30.08 8.99
N PRO A 132 15.41 30.74 7.83
CA PRO A 132 15.09 32.16 7.75
C PRO A 132 13.62 32.38 8.11
N ASP A 133 13.28 33.58 8.57
CA ASP A 133 11.90 33.98 8.78
C ASP A 133 11.12 33.86 7.47
N ALA A 134 10.17 32.93 7.43
CA ALA A 134 9.35 32.69 6.27
C ALA A 134 8.29 33.78 6.16
N ARG A 135 8.37 34.62 5.11
CA ARG A 135 7.29 35.53 4.73
C ARG A 135 6.80 35.21 3.31
N PRO A 136 5.49 35.25 3.07
CA PRO A 136 4.95 35.02 1.74
C PRO A 136 5.35 36.16 0.78
N VAL A 137 5.60 35.80 -0.48
CA VAL A 137 5.69 36.77 -1.58
C VAL A 137 4.27 37.03 -2.11
N VAL A 138 3.78 38.24 -1.97
CA VAL A 138 2.44 38.63 -2.44
C VAL A 138 2.57 39.40 -3.76
N THR A 139 2.02 38.83 -4.84
CA THR A 139 1.97 39.50 -6.16
C THR A 139 0.57 40.00 -6.44
N ARG A 140 0.44 41.29 -6.78
CA ARG A 140 -0.80 41.89 -7.23
C ARG A 140 -0.82 42.01 -8.75
N PHE A 141 -1.77 41.33 -9.39
CA PHE A 141 -2.04 41.49 -10.82
C PHE A 141 -3.16 42.48 -11.01
N THR A 142 -2.92 43.56 -11.77
CA THR A 142 -3.96 44.51 -12.20
C THR A 142 -4.47 44.06 -13.56
N ILE A 143 -5.70 43.53 -13.61
CA ILE A 143 -6.28 42.94 -14.81
C ILE A 143 -7.23 43.91 -15.49
N GLY A 144 -6.91 44.32 -16.73
CA GLY A 144 -7.79 45.09 -17.58
C GLY A 144 -9.02 44.27 -17.99
N VAL A 145 -10.22 44.83 -17.79
CA VAL A 145 -11.48 44.18 -18.20
C VAL A 145 -12.19 45.08 -19.20
N GLY A 146 -12.51 44.56 -20.38
CA GLY A 146 -13.19 45.27 -21.45
C GLY A 146 -14.38 44.53 -22.01
N ARG A 147 -15.06 45.10 -22.97
CA ARG A 147 -16.11 44.49 -23.79
C ARG A 147 -15.78 44.59 -25.27
N CYS A 148 -15.96 43.53 -26.01
CA CYS A 148 -15.83 43.54 -27.46
C CYS A 148 -16.91 44.45 -28.06
N THR A 149 -16.54 45.40 -28.89
CA THR A 149 -17.48 46.34 -29.54
C THR A 149 -18.43 45.65 -30.51
N ARG A 150 -17.99 44.50 -31.09
CA ARG A 150 -18.75 43.71 -32.07
C ARG A 150 -19.72 42.73 -31.41
N CYS A 151 -19.21 41.81 -30.58
CA CYS A 151 -20.01 40.71 -30.01
C CYS A 151 -20.45 40.97 -28.57
N LYS A 152 -20.08 42.12 -27.98
CA LYS A 152 -20.40 42.53 -26.61
C LYS A 152 -19.91 41.62 -25.51
N LYS A 153 -19.19 40.56 -25.83
CA LYS A 153 -18.57 39.67 -24.84
C LYS A 153 -17.57 40.41 -23.96
N ARG A 154 -17.56 40.09 -22.67
CA ARG A 154 -16.55 40.54 -21.72
C ARG A 154 -15.22 39.86 -22.07
N VAL A 155 -14.14 40.60 -22.10
CA VAL A 155 -12.76 40.17 -22.31
C VAL A 155 -11.92 40.69 -21.15
N GLN A 156 -10.95 39.91 -20.72
CA GLN A 156 -9.98 40.33 -19.70
C GLN A 156 -8.55 40.00 -20.15
N GLY A 157 -7.63 40.84 -19.70
CA GLY A 157 -6.21 40.58 -19.87
C GLY A 157 -5.75 39.39 -19.02
N ARG A 158 -4.62 38.80 -19.42
CA ARG A 158 -3.95 37.72 -18.67
C ARG A 158 -2.46 37.99 -18.65
N HIS A 159 -1.86 37.92 -17.45
CA HIS A 159 -0.41 37.96 -17.29
C HIS A 159 0.16 36.51 -17.38
N PRO A 160 1.35 36.28 -17.99
CA PRO A 160 1.92 34.96 -18.11
C PRO A 160 2.11 34.19 -16.77
N GLU A 161 2.38 34.90 -15.69
CA GLU A 161 2.54 34.30 -14.36
C GLU A 161 1.23 33.97 -13.64
N GLN A 162 0.07 34.37 -14.19
CA GLN A 162 -1.21 34.01 -13.60
C GLN A 162 -1.53 32.54 -13.80
N THR A 163 -1.92 31.88 -12.73
CA THR A 163 -2.33 30.47 -12.72
C THR A 163 -3.85 30.27 -12.77
N GLY A 164 -4.63 31.35 -12.84
CA GLY A 164 -6.09 31.31 -12.93
C GLY A 164 -6.66 32.63 -13.40
N ASP A 165 -7.85 32.57 -14.00
CA ASP A 165 -8.54 33.75 -14.60
C ASP A 165 -9.65 34.30 -13.70
N ALA A 166 -9.78 33.80 -12.46
CA ALA A 166 -10.82 34.23 -11.54
C ALA A 166 -10.62 35.67 -11.09
N LEU A 167 -11.71 36.44 -11.05
CA LEU A 167 -11.77 37.81 -10.55
C LEU A 167 -12.75 37.92 -9.37
N GLY A 168 -12.73 39.05 -8.66
CA GLY A 168 -13.57 39.28 -7.49
C GLY A 168 -13.15 38.46 -6.28
N ALA A 169 -14.10 37.86 -5.55
CA ALA A 169 -13.83 37.11 -4.33
C ALA A 169 -12.93 35.88 -4.56
N ALA A 170 -12.96 35.31 -5.75
CA ALA A 170 -12.13 34.15 -6.12
C ALA A 170 -10.74 34.56 -6.68
N ALA A 171 -10.43 35.85 -6.76
CA ALA A 171 -9.16 36.36 -7.28
C ALA A 171 -7.98 36.15 -6.31
N SER A 172 -8.23 35.94 -5.02
CA SER A 172 -7.19 35.60 -4.05
C SER A 172 -6.83 34.14 -4.14
N GLN A 173 -5.65 33.85 -4.69
CA GLN A 173 -5.19 32.47 -4.95
C GLN A 173 -3.85 32.21 -4.29
N ILE A 174 -3.59 30.95 -3.94
CA ILE A 174 -2.25 30.51 -3.54
C ILE A 174 -1.41 30.23 -4.78
N GLY A 175 -0.15 30.65 -4.75
CA GLY A 175 0.77 30.49 -5.86
C GLY A 175 1.23 29.03 -6.06
N PRO A 176 1.92 28.75 -7.21
CA PRO A 176 2.37 27.40 -7.57
C PRO A 176 3.26 26.73 -6.53
N HIS A 177 4.17 27.50 -5.90
CA HIS A 177 5.05 26.97 -4.83
C HIS A 177 4.26 26.50 -3.61
N ALA A 178 3.30 27.30 -3.12
CA ALA A 178 2.47 26.91 -1.99
C ALA A 178 1.55 25.72 -2.34
N LYS A 179 1.05 25.63 -3.58
CA LYS A 179 0.29 24.48 -4.07
C LYS A 179 1.16 23.22 -4.15
N GLY A 180 2.35 23.31 -4.72
CA GLY A 180 3.32 22.20 -4.82
C GLY A 180 3.71 21.69 -3.45
N LEU A 181 4.09 22.57 -2.54
CA LEU A 181 4.42 22.22 -1.15
C LEU A 181 3.23 21.55 -0.44
N ALA A 182 2.02 22.12 -0.53
CA ALA A 182 0.83 21.54 0.08
C ALA A 182 0.53 20.13 -0.43
N THR A 183 0.63 19.93 -1.74
CA THR A 183 0.41 18.66 -2.39
C THR A 183 1.45 17.61 -1.91
N TRP A 184 2.71 18.00 -1.85
CA TRP A 184 3.77 17.15 -1.35
C TRP A 184 3.61 16.78 0.13
N LEU A 185 3.30 17.77 1.00
CA LEU A 185 3.04 17.56 2.43
C LEU A 185 1.89 16.55 2.65
N HIS A 186 0.84 16.62 1.84
CA HIS A 186 -0.31 15.73 1.98
C HIS A 186 -0.02 14.33 1.45
N TYR A 187 0.43 14.20 0.20
CA TYR A 187 0.54 12.90 -0.48
C TYR A 187 1.86 12.16 -0.23
N ALA A 188 2.97 12.88 -0.05
CA ALA A 188 4.26 12.26 0.25
C ALA A 188 4.48 12.05 1.75
N LEU A 189 4.18 13.06 2.58
CA LEU A 189 4.42 12.99 4.03
C LEU A 189 3.19 12.55 4.84
N GLY A 190 2.02 12.44 4.21
CA GLY A 190 0.81 11.93 4.85
C GLY A 190 0.12 12.91 5.80
N LEU A 191 0.41 14.22 5.76
CA LEU A 191 -0.31 15.19 6.54
C LEU A 191 -1.78 15.28 6.06
N SER A 192 -2.75 15.34 6.98
CA SER A 192 -4.13 15.65 6.57
C SER A 192 -4.21 17.07 5.99
N PHE A 193 -5.21 17.36 5.14
CA PHE A 193 -5.40 18.72 4.62
C PHE A 193 -5.54 19.77 5.73
N GLN A 194 -6.10 19.40 6.88
CA GLN A 194 -6.17 20.29 8.05
C GLN A 194 -4.78 20.63 8.60
N LYS A 195 -3.90 19.63 8.75
CA LYS A 195 -2.53 19.84 9.21
C LYS A 195 -1.71 20.61 8.16
N THR A 196 -1.90 20.30 6.88
CA THR A 196 -1.25 21.03 5.77
C THR A 196 -1.67 22.51 5.77
N SER A 197 -2.96 22.80 5.97
CA SER A 197 -3.48 24.17 6.14
C SER A 197 -2.81 24.89 7.31
N ALA A 198 -2.65 24.21 8.44
CA ALA A 198 -1.98 24.80 9.62
C ALA A 198 -0.50 25.13 9.33
N VAL A 199 0.24 24.23 8.64
CA VAL A 199 1.63 24.49 8.24
C VAL A 199 1.72 25.70 7.31
N LEU A 200 0.87 25.79 6.28
CA LEU A 200 0.88 26.94 5.37
C LEU A 200 0.50 28.25 6.08
N SER A 201 -0.47 28.20 6.99
CA SER A 201 -0.84 29.38 7.80
C SER A 201 0.31 29.87 8.68
N HIS A 202 1.08 28.94 9.27
CA HIS A 202 2.29 29.26 10.02
C HIS A 202 3.36 29.93 9.15
N LEU A 203 3.44 29.54 7.87
CA LEU A 203 4.32 30.17 6.88
C LEU A 203 3.74 31.45 6.28
N GLY A 204 2.66 32.01 6.83
CA GLY A 204 2.03 33.25 6.40
C GLY A 204 1.11 33.10 5.18
N VAL A 205 0.76 31.88 4.75
CA VAL A 205 -0.15 31.62 3.62
C VAL A 205 -1.45 31.00 4.16
N PRO A 206 -2.41 31.81 4.65
CA PRO A 206 -3.67 31.27 5.17
C PRO A 206 -4.51 30.67 4.04
N VAL A 207 -4.88 29.41 4.20
CA VAL A 207 -5.69 28.65 3.22
C VAL A 207 -6.51 27.59 3.95
N THR A 208 -7.73 27.35 3.51
CA THR A 208 -8.60 26.33 4.12
C THR A 208 -8.27 24.93 3.61
N ALA A 209 -8.53 23.91 4.42
CA ALA A 209 -8.40 22.50 4.04
C ALA A 209 -9.24 22.17 2.79
N GLY A 210 -10.45 22.76 2.66
CA GLY A 210 -11.31 22.58 1.49
C GLY A 210 -10.69 23.14 0.21
N ALA A 211 -10.07 24.33 0.27
CA ALA A 211 -9.37 24.92 -0.87
C ALA A 211 -8.15 24.08 -1.29
N LEU A 212 -7.39 23.53 -0.33
CA LEU A 212 -6.29 22.60 -0.61
C LEU A 212 -6.78 21.32 -1.28
N CYS A 213 -7.89 20.74 -0.80
CA CYS A 213 -8.49 19.56 -1.42
C CYS A 213 -8.93 19.83 -2.86
N SER A 214 -9.59 20.97 -3.11
CA SER A 214 -10.01 21.37 -4.47
C SER A 214 -8.79 21.63 -5.37
N GLY A 215 -7.75 22.27 -4.86
CA GLY A 215 -6.49 22.47 -5.58
C GLY A 215 -5.81 21.16 -5.94
N ALA A 216 -5.76 20.18 -5.02
CA ALA A 216 -5.22 18.86 -5.28
C ALA A 216 -6.02 18.11 -6.36
N GLN A 217 -7.36 18.24 -6.39
CA GLN A 217 -8.18 17.63 -7.45
C GLN A 217 -7.89 18.24 -8.83
N ALA A 218 -7.67 19.55 -8.90
CA ALA A 218 -7.25 20.20 -10.14
C ALA A 218 -5.88 19.68 -10.60
N THR A 219 -4.88 19.64 -9.71
CA THR A 219 -3.56 19.04 -9.99
C THR A 219 -3.68 17.60 -10.45
N GLY A 220 -4.57 16.79 -9.84
CA GLY A 220 -4.81 15.41 -10.27
C GLY A 220 -5.45 15.31 -11.66
N THR A 221 -6.17 16.33 -12.11
CA THR A 221 -6.68 16.42 -13.50
C THR A 221 -5.55 16.76 -14.47
N ASP A 222 -4.71 17.74 -14.12
CA ASP A 222 -3.56 18.15 -14.93
C ASP A 222 -2.52 17.03 -15.08
N LEU A 223 -2.45 16.09 -14.11
CA LEU A 223 -1.56 14.94 -14.12
C LEU A 223 -2.05 13.75 -14.97
N VAL A 224 -3.21 13.81 -15.61
CA VAL A 224 -3.71 12.69 -16.42
C VAL A 224 -2.71 12.27 -17.52
N PRO A 225 -2.17 13.19 -18.34
CA PRO A 225 -1.19 12.82 -19.37
C PRO A 225 0.12 12.25 -18.77
N VAL A 226 0.59 12.85 -17.69
CA VAL A 226 1.79 12.39 -16.98
C VAL A 226 1.59 10.98 -16.42
N HIS A 227 0.42 10.69 -15.85
CA HIS A 227 0.12 9.36 -15.33
C HIS A 227 0.07 8.31 -16.44
N HIS A 228 -0.48 8.63 -17.62
CA HIS A 228 -0.45 7.74 -18.77
C HIS A 228 0.99 7.44 -19.21
N ALA A 229 1.83 8.45 -19.32
CA ALA A 229 3.25 8.26 -19.67
C ALA A 229 4.00 7.41 -18.64
N ILE A 230 3.66 7.53 -17.35
CA ILE A 230 4.22 6.66 -16.29
C ILE A 230 3.78 5.20 -16.49
N VAL A 231 2.50 4.97 -16.80
CA VAL A 231 1.97 3.61 -17.06
C VAL A 231 2.60 3.01 -18.32
N GLU A 232 2.75 3.78 -19.41
CA GLU A 232 3.46 3.36 -20.62
C GLU A 232 4.91 2.97 -20.30
N LYS A 233 5.62 3.80 -19.55
CA LYS A 233 7.01 3.51 -19.12
C LYS A 233 7.12 2.22 -18.29
N LEU A 234 6.11 1.88 -17.50
CA LEU A 234 6.06 0.60 -16.77
C LEU A 234 5.84 -0.57 -17.72
N ASN A 235 4.99 -0.42 -18.73
CA ASN A 235 4.72 -1.47 -19.70
C ASN A 235 5.93 -1.76 -20.61
N ASP A 236 6.81 -0.78 -20.82
CA ASP A 236 8.06 -0.93 -21.56
C ASP A 236 9.22 -1.46 -20.68
N ALA A 237 9.03 -1.53 -19.35
CA ALA A 237 10.11 -1.92 -18.44
C ALA A 237 10.39 -3.43 -18.54
N SER A 238 11.67 -3.81 -18.51
CA SER A 238 12.09 -5.22 -18.51
C SER A 238 11.69 -5.97 -17.24
N MET A 239 11.49 -5.25 -16.13
CA MET A 239 11.04 -5.79 -14.85
C MET A 239 10.08 -4.82 -14.16
N VAL A 240 8.95 -5.32 -13.73
CA VAL A 240 7.97 -4.62 -12.90
C VAL A 240 7.69 -5.42 -11.64
N VAL A 241 7.55 -4.72 -10.53
CA VAL A 241 7.12 -5.28 -9.26
C VAL A 241 5.72 -4.77 -8.98
N MET A 242 4.77 -5.67 -8.72
CA MET A 242 3.39 -5.32 -8.35
C MET A 242 3.06 -5.72 -6.93
N ASP A 243 2.23 -4.91 -6.30
CA ASP A 243 1.71 -5.15 -4.96
C ASP A 243 0.37 -4.42 -4.78
N GLU A 244 -0.48 -4.85 -3.84
CA GLU A 244 -1.72 -4.18 -3.53
C GLU A 244 -2.00 -4.19 -2.02
N THR A 245 -2.77 -3.21 -1.58
CA THR A 245 -3.21 -3.13 -0.17
C THR A 245 -4.67 -2.73 -0.08
N GLY A 246 -5.35 -3.23 0.96
CA GLY A 246 -6.72 -2.81 1.24
C GLY A 246 -6.80 -1.28 1.37
N TRP A 247 -7.81 -0.68 0.77
CA TRP A 247 -8.09 0.74 0.77
C TRP A 247 -9.55 1.02 1.15
N ARG A 248 -9.95 2.29 1.25
CA ARG A 248 -11.33 2.68 1.48
C ARG A 248 -11.69 3.89 0.64
N VAL A 249 -12.87 3.82 0.01
CA VAL A 249 -13.48 4.94 -0.69
C VAL A 249 -14.94 5.04 -0.23
N GLU A 250 -15.39 6.22 0.15
CA GLU A 250 -16.78 6.44 0.63
C GLU A 250 -17.16 5.54 1.82
N GLY A 251 -16.18 5.12 2.63
CA GLY A 251 -16.39 4.17 3.72
C GLY A 251 -16.45 2.71 3.31
N SER A 252 -16.55 2.41 2.02
CA SER A 252 -16.56 1.05 1.45
C SER A 252 -15.16 0.51 1.24
N GLY A 253 -15.02 -0.82 1.22
CA GLY A 253 -13.77 -1.50 0.91
C GLY A 253 -13.35 -1.23 -0.53
N ALA A 254 -12.07 -0.96 -0.74
CA ALA A 254 -11.42 -0.76 -2.03
C ALA A 254 -9.99 -1.31 -1.95
N TRP A 255 -9.25 -1.29 -3.06
CA TRP A 255 -7.87 -1.74 -3.15
C TRP A 255 -7.00 -0.70 -3.81
N LEU A 256 -5.86 -0.42 -3.20
CA LEU A 256 -4.82 0.40 -3.82
C LEU A 256 -3.78 -0.53 -4.43
N TRP A 257 -3.65 -0.45 -5.73
CA TRP A 257 -2.69 -1.17 -6.55
C TRP A 257 -1.45 -0.33 -6.81
N THR A 258 -0.31 -0.98 -6.89
CA THR A 258 0.98 -0.36 -7.16
C THR A 258 1.74 -1.19 -8.18
N ALA A 259 2.25 -0.55 -9.21
CA ALA A 259 3.24 -1.12 -10.12
C ALA A 259 4.50 -0.24 -10.08
N THR A 260 5.67 -0.84 -9.93
CA THR A 260 6.93 -0.11 -9.82
C THR A 260 8.05 -0.80 -10.58
N SER A 261 8.84 -0.02 -11.28
CA SER A 261 10.10 -0.41 -11.92
C SER A 261 11.27 0.35 -11.28
N LYS A 262 12.45 0.29 -11.87
CA LYS A 262 13.58 1.12 -11.49
C LYS A 262 13.33 2.61 -11.75
N GLU A 263 12.58 2.93 -12.80
CA GLU A 263 12.42 4.28 -13.34
C GLU A 263 11.07 4.94 -13.04
N ALA A 264 10.03 4.15 -12.79
CA ALA A 264 8.67 4.64 -12.67
C ALA A 264 7.88 3.88 -11.60
N THR A 265 6.90 4.56 -11.01
CA THR A 265 5.92 3.96 -10.09
C THR A 265 4.54 4.54 -10.37
N ALA A 266 3.56 3.68 -10.58
CA ALA A 266 2.16 4.06 -10.70
C ALA A 266 1.32 3.48 -9.57
N TYR A 267 0.28 4.25 -9.19
CA TYR A 267 -0.74 3.83 -8.23
C TYR A 267 -2.12 3.96 -8.86
N ASN A 268 -2.99 3.03 -8.54
CA ASN A 268 -4.41 3.08 -8.87
C ASN A 268 -5.25 2.60 -7.70
N VAL A 269 -6.43 3.19 -7.49
CA VAL A 269 -7.41 2.73 -6.51
C VAL A 269 -8.60 2.15 -7.25
N ALA A 270 -8.94 0.90 -6.96
CA ALA A 270 -10.01 0.15 -7.62
C ALA A 270 -10.98 -0.45 -6.59
N GLU A 271 -12.21 -0.75 -7.02
CA GLU A 271 -13.20 -1.41 -6.18
C GLU A 271 -12.80 -2.86 -5.88
N GLY A 272 -12.20 -3.53 -6.85
CA GLY A 272 -11.87 -4.95 -6.81
C GLY A 272 -10.38 -5.23 -6.61
N ARG A 273 -10.12 -6.50 -6.23
CA ARG A 273 -8.78 -7.12 -6.19
C ARG A 273 -8.60 -8.11 -7.36
N GLY A 274 -9.34 -7.90 -8.45
CA GLY A 274 -9.31 -8.75 -9.64
C GLY A 274 -8.24 -8.34 -10.66
N PHE A 275 -8.14 -9.13 -11.72
CA PHE A 275 -7.19 -8.90 -12.82
C PHE A 275 -7.44 -7.58 -13.54
N ASP A 276 -8.73 -7.24 -13.79
CA ASP A 276 -9.12 -5.96 -14.40
C ASP A 276 -8.56 -4.73 -13.68
N ALA A 277 -8.44 -4.81 -12.34
CA ALA A 277 -7.87 -3.73 -11.56
C ALA A 277 -6.34 -3.65 -11.70
N ALA A 278 -5.66 -4.79 -11.86
CA ALA A 278 -4.22 -4.87 -12.09
C ALA A 278 -3.85 -4.36 -13.49
N THR A 279 -4.66 -4.69 -14.52
CA THR A 279 -4.39 -4.31 -15.92
C THR A 279 -4.49 -2.81 -16.19
N VAL A 280 -5.06 -2.03 -15.28
CA VAL A 280 -5.02 -0.55 -15.33
C VAL A 280 -3.58 -0.02 -15.24
N LEU A 281 -2.68 -0.71 -14.53
CA LEU A 281 -1.29 -0.29 -14.33
C LEU A 281 -0.29 -1.07 -15.20
N LEU A 282 -0.59 -2.33 -15.50
CA LEU A 282 0.27 -3.19 -16.30
C LEU A 282 -0.60 -3.97 -17.28
N ALA A 283 -0.38 -3.78 -18.57
CA ALA A 283 -1.20 -4.41 -19.61
C ALA A 283 -1.13 -5.95 -19.54
N GLU A 284 -2.19 -6.63 -19.92
CA GLU A 284 -2.28 -8.10 -19.97
C GLU A 284 -1.16 -8.71 -20.84
N GLU A 285 -0.78 -8.02 -21.91
CA GLU A 285 0.26 -8.44 -22.84
C GLU A 285 1.69 -8.23 -22.34
N TYR A 286 1.88 -7.73 -21.13
CA TYR A 286 3.21 -7.49 -20.59
C TYR A 286 4.07 -8.77 -20.64
N ALA A 287 5.21 -8.68 -21.31
CA ALA A 287 6.11 -9.81 -21.57
C ALA A 287 7.46 -9.71 -20.81
N GLY A 288 7.64 -8.70 -19.98
CA GLY A 288 8.82 -8.58 -19.12
C GLY A 288 8.75 -9.48 -17.89
N THR A 289 9.63 -9.25 -16.91
CA THR A 289 9.60 -9.98 -15.65
C THR A 289 8.67 -9.32 -14.64
N LEU A 290 7.69 -10.06 -14.13
CA LEU A 290 6.78 -9.64 -13.08
C LEU A 290 7.18 -10.24 -11.72
N VAL A 291 7.67 -9.40 -10.82
CA VAL A 291 7.93 -9.76 -9.42
C VAL A 291 6.69 -9.48 -8.60
N ARG A 292 6.18 -10.49 -7.88
CA ARG A 292 4.88 -10.40 -7.20
C ARG A 292 4.82 -11.29 -5.97
N ASP A 293 3.79 -11.16 -5.15
CA ASP A 293 3.47 -12.15 -4.13
C ASP A 293 2.79 -13.39 -4.75
N GLY A 294 2.36 -14.34 -3.93
CA GLY A 294 1.68 -15.55 -4.37
C GLY A 294 0.18 -15.37 -4.70
N TRP A 295 -0.31 -14.14 -4.86
CA TRP A 295 -1.72 -13.92 -5.17
C TRP A 295 -2.08 -14.41 -6.58
N VAL A 296 -3.17 -15.19 -6.68
CA VAL A 296 -3.54 -15.92 -7.92
C VAL A 296 -3.75 -15.02 -9.13
N VAL A 297 -4.21 -13.78 -8.93
CA VAL A 297 -4.49 -12.81 -9.99
C VAL A 297 -3.27 -12.52 -10.86
N TYR A 298 -2.09 -12.48 -10.28
CA TYR A 298 -0.86 -12.21 -11.04
C TYR A 298 -0.50 -13.29 -12.04
N ARG A 299 -0.96 -14.54 -11.85
CA ARG A 299 -0.72 -15.64 -12.81
C ARG A 299 -1.45 -15.44 -14.14
N SER A 300 -2.44 -14.55 -14.20
CA SER A 300 -3.13 -14.19 -15.45
C SER A 300 -2.25 -13.39 -16.43
N TYR A 301 -1.09 -12.91 -16.02
CA TYR A 301 -0.08 -12.35 -16.92
C TYR A 301 0.71 -13.48 -17.62
N GLU A 302 0.05 -14.22 -18.51
CA GLU A 302 0.60 -15.45 -19.13
C GLU A 302 1.85 -15.21 -19.97
N LYS A 303 2.05 -14.00 -20.51
CA LYS A 303 3.23 -13.64 -21.31
C LYS A 303 4.43 -13.20 -20.46
N ALA A 304 4.21 -12.87 -19.19
CA ALA A 304 5.26 -12.42 -18.31
C ALA A 304 6.11 -13.58 -17.78
N THR A 305 7.40 -13.34 -17.62
CA THR A 305 8.23 -14.21 -16.77
C THR A 305 7.97 -13.84 -15.31
N HIS A 306 7.62 -14.80 -14.48
CA HIS A 306 7.26 -14.52 -13.09
C HIS A 306 8.42 -14.74 -12.13
N GLN A 307 8.47 -13.91 -11.07
CA GLN A 307 9.27 -14.16 -9.87
C GLN A 307 8.36 -14.03 -8.65
N THR A 308 8.18 -15.11 -7.92
CA THR A 308 7.46 -15.11 -6.64
C THR A 308 8.34 -14.59 -5.52
N CYS A 309 7.77 -13.75 -4.65
CA CYS A 309 8.49 -13.20 -3.50
C CYS A 309 8.91 -14.27 -2.49
N ILE A 310 10.19 -14.58 -2.44
CA ILE A 310 10.77 -15.56 -1.50
C ILE A 310 10.52 -15.14 -0.03
N ALA A 311 10.54 -13.84 0.29
CA ALA A 311 10.33 -13.36 1.65
C ALA A 311 8.92 -13.68 2.19
N HIS A 312 7.89 -13.66 1.35
CA HIS A 312 6.53 -14.04 1.77
C HIS A 312 6.43 -15.54 2.08
N LEU A 313 7.07 -16.38 1.27
CA LEU A 313 7.14 -17.82 1.53
C LEU A 313 7.93 -18.14 2.79
N LEU A 314 9.09 -17.51 2.99
CA LEU A 314 9.88 -17.67 4.23
C LEU A 314 9.10 -17.25 5.47
N ARG A 315 8.40 -16.12 5.43
CA ARG A 315 7.53 -15.66 6.52
C ARG A 315 6.46 -16.71 6.83
N ARG A 316 5.84 -17.25 5.78
CA ARG A 316 4.83 -18.30 5.93
C ARG A 316 5.40 -19.56 6.56
N CYS A 317 6.61 -19.97 6.20
CA CYS A 317 7.29 -21.10 6.85
C CYS A 317 7.52 -20.86 8.34
N VAL A 318 8.02 -19.67 8.72
CA VAL A 318 8.26 -19.30 10.14
C VAL A 318 6.96 -19.29 10.94
N GLU A 319 5.87 -18.73 10.39
CA GLU A 319 4.56 -18.79 11.02
C GLU A 319 4.12 -20.23 11.28
N LEU A 320 4.24 -21.11 10.27
CA LEU A 320 3.88 -22.51 10.41
C LEU A 320 4.80 -23.27 11.38
N GLU A 321 6.09 -22.97 11.43
CA GLU A 321 6.99 -23.54 12.44
C GLU A 321 6.57 -23.19 13.87
N THR A 322 5.96 -22.02 14.07
CA THR A 322 5.48 -21.56 15.37
C THR A 322 4.13 -22.17 15.72
N ASP A 323 3.20 -22.18 14.77
CA ASP A 323 1.79 -22.52 15.00
C ASP A 323 1.52 -24.04 15.00
N LEU A 324 2.37 -24.83 14.29
CA LEU A 324 2.13 -26.25 14.12
C LEU A 324 2.66 -27.11 15.30
N PRO A 325 2.04 -28.26 15.56
CA PRO A 325 2.58 -29.23 16.49
C PRO A 325 3.92 -29.79 15.98
N ASP A 326 4.80 -30.23 16.88
CA ASP A 326 6.19 -30.62 16.57
C ASP A 326 6.29 -31.63 15.43
N TRP A 327 5.38 -32.62 15.37
CA TRP A 327 5.36 -33.64 14.34
C TRP A 327 5.07 -33.10 12.93
N ALA A 328 4.47 -31.91 12.81
CA ALA A 328 4.09 -31.28 11.55
C ALA A 328 5.09 -30.20 11.07
N ARG A 329 6.09 -29.83 11.90
CA ARG A 329 7.05 -28.74 11.60
C ARG A 329 8.13 -29.12 10.58
N GLY A 330 8.27 -30.41 10.25
CA GLY A 330 9.28 -30.88 9.29
C GLY A 330 9.12 -30.26 7.91
N THR A 331 7.91 -30.26 7.37
CA THR A 331 7.61 -29.71 6.03
C THR A 331 7.97 -28.21 5.89
N PRO A 332 7.51 -27.27 6.75
CA PRO A 332 7.90 -25.87 6.62
C PRO A 332 9.40 -25.63 6.82
N ARG A 333 10.11 -26.44 7.62
CA ARG A 333 11.58 -26.38 7.73
C ARG A 333 12.26 -26.75 6.42
N GLN A 334 11.86 -27.85 5.78
CA GLN A 334 12.41 -28.25 4.49
C GLN A 334 12.17 -27.22 3.40
N VAL A 335 10.96 -26.64 3.32
CA VAL A 335 10.67 -25.55 2.38
C VAL A 335 11.56 -24.33 2.67
N LYS A 336 11.72 -23.95 3.93
CA LYS A 336 12.58 -22.86 4.34
C LYS A 336 14.05 -23.08 3.96
N GLU A 337 14.57 -24.30 4.13
CA GLU A 337 15.94 -24.68 3.72
C GLU A 337 16.13 -24.55 2.21
N ILE A 338 15.16 -25.00 1.40
CA ILE A 338 15.17 -24.83 -0.06
C ILE A 338 15.26 -23.34 -0.44
N LEU A 339 14.40 -22.52 0.16
CA LEU A 339 14.34 -21.10 -0.15
C LEU A 339 15.60 -20.32 0.29
N LEU A 340 16.19 -20.68 1.43
CA LEU A 340 17.45 -20.09 1.90
C LEU A 340 18.63 -20.52 1.02
N ALA A 341 18.71 -21.79 0.64
CA ALA A 341 19.72 -22.27 -0.29
C ALA A 341 19.64 -21.56 -1.65
N ALA A 342 18.43 -21.27 -2.15
CA ALA A 342 18.25 -20.47 -3.35
C ALA A 342 18.81 -19.04 -3.19
N LEU A 343 18.55 -18.38 -2.05
CA LEU A 343 19.09 -17.03 -1.80
C LEU A 343 20.61 -17.03 -1.72
N ASP A 344 21.21 -18.01 -1.05
CA ASP A 344 22.67 -18.15 -0.94
C ASP A 344 23.34 -18.43 -2.30
N ALA A 345 22.63 -19.10 -3.21
CA ALA A 345 23.11 -19.41 -4.55
C ALA A 345 23.26 -18.15 -5.44
N ARG A 346 22.66 -17.03 -5.09
CA ARG A 346 22.73 -15.79 -5.90
C ARG A 346 24.15 -15.32 -6.18
N GLU A 347 25.05 -15.48 -5.23
CA GLU A 347 26.47 -15.05 -5.32
C GLU A 347 27.34 -16.06 -6.10
N LEU A 348 26.80 -17.20 -6.53
CA LEU A 348 27.54 -18.21 -7.27
C LEU A 348 27.68 -17.84 -8.76
N SER A 349 28.62 -18.50 -9.45
CA SER A 349 28.74 -18.41 -10.91
C SER A 349 27.50 -18.98 -11.61
N LYS A 350 27.22 -18.53 -12.85
CA LYS A 350 26.03 -18.97 -13.62
C LYS A 350 25.91 -20.51 -13.72
N ALA A 351 27.01 -21.20 -13.97
CA ALA A 351 27.02 -22.68 -14.08
C ALA A 351 26.66 -23.35 -12.74
N LYS A 352 27.19 -22.84 -11.62
CA LYS A 352 26.88 -23.36 -10.28
C LYS A 352 25.43 -23.04 -9.89
N ARG A 353 24.92 -21.83 -10.23
CA ARG A 353 23.51 -21.48 -9.98
C ARG A 353 22.57 -22.46 -10.67
N LYS A 354 22.82 -22.80 -11.94
CA LYS A 354 22.00 -23.77 -12.67
C LYS A 354 21.96 -25.11 -11.97
N ALA A 355 23.11 -25.65 -11.56
CA ALA A 355 23.14 -26.94 -10.83
C ALA A 355 22.38 -26.86 -9.50
N VAL A 356 22.41 -25.72 -8.79
CA VAL A 356 21.62 -25.53 -7.57
C VAL A 356 20.13 -25.45 -7.91
N VAL A 357 19.72 -24.75 -8.96
CA VAL A 357 18.31 -24.69 -9.38
C VAL A 357 17.77 -26.10 -9.69
N ASP A 358 18.55 -26.92 -10.42
CA ASP A 358 18.17 -28.30 -10.76
C ASP A 358 17.98 -29.14 -9.47
N ASP A 359 18.91 -29.07 -8.50
CA ASP A 359 18.80 -29.75 -7.19
C ASP A 359 17.57 -29.27 -6.39
N LEU A 360 17.35 -27.94 -6.34
CA LEU A 360 16.23 -27.37 -5.58
C LEU A 360 14.88 -27.72 -6.21
N ALA A 361 14.80 -27.80 -7.55
CA ALA A 361 13.60 -28.23 -8.26
C ALA A 361 13.27 -29.69 -7.93
N GLU A 362 14.26 -30.60 -7.97
CA GLU A 362 14.10 -32.01 -7.57
C GLU A 362 13.60 -32.10 -6.11
N ARG A 363 14.16 -31.34 -5.20
CA ARG A 363 13.71 -31.33 -3.80
C ARG A 363 12.27 -30.83 -3.64
N ILE A 364 11.79 -29.90 -4.47
CA ILE A 364 10.39 -29.47 -4.48
C ILE A 364 9.49 -30.58 -5.01
N GLU A 365 9.90 -31.29 -6.06
CA GLU A 365 9.16 -32.44 -6.59
C GLU A 365 9.03 -33.57 -5.54
N LEU A 366 10.11 -33.92 -4.86
CA LEU A 366 10.09 -34.88 -3.76
C LEU A 366 9.15 -34.47 -2.62
N LEU A 367 9.13 -33.15 -2.29
CA LEU A 367 8.16 -32.62 -1.32
C LEU A 367 6.73 -32.74 -1.82
N ALA A 368 6.48 -32.48 -3.12
CA ALA A 368 5.14 -32.56 -3.70
C ALA A 368 4.57 -33.99 -3.69
N GLU A 369 5.43 -35.01 -3.87
CA GLU A 369 5.07 -36.43 -3.86
C GLU A 369 4.91 -37.01 -2.44
N ALA A 370 5.50 -36.38 -1.44
CA ALA A 370 5.46 -36.80 -0.06
C ALA A 370 4.07 -36.65 0.57
N ALA A 371 3.74 -37.55 1.50
CA ALA A 371 2.51 -37.43 2.28
C ALA A 371 2.62 -36.31 3.33
N HIS A 372 1.66 -35.39 3.32
CA HIS A 372 1.55 -34.29 4.28
C HIS A 372 0.24 -34.41 5.09
N PRO A 373 0.26 -35.15 6.25
CA PRO A 373 -0.96 -35.37 7.04
C PRO A 373 -1.65 -34.07 7.51
N HIS A 374 -0.87 -33.02 7.79
CA HIS A 374 -1.42 -31.76 8.28
C HIS A 374 -1.88 -30.85 7.12
N ASP A 375 -3.11 -30.30 7.23
CA ASP A 375 -3.73 -29.44 6.19
C ASP A 375 -2.90 -28.22 5.80
N ALA A 376 -2.26 -27.57 6.78
CA ALA A 376 -1.45 -26.40 6.51
C ALA A 376 -0.22 -26.74 5.67
N ASN A 377 0.39 -27.93 5.89
CA ASN A 377 1.50 -28.42 5.10
C ASN A 377 1.06 -28.75 3.68
N ARG A 378 -0.08 -29.40 3.48
CA ARG A 378 -0.64 -29.65 2.15
C ARG A 378 -0.86 -28.34 1.38
N ARG A 379 -1.39 -27.31 2.06
CA ARG A 379 -1.57 -25.99 1.43
C ARG A 379 -0.25 -25.30 1.11
N LEU A 380 0.75 -25.40 1.99
CA LEU A 380 2.09 -24.84 1.74
C LEU A 380 2.74 -25.50 0.53
N VAL A 381 2.78 -26.84 0.49
CA VAL A 381 3.39 -27.60 -0.61
C VAL A 381 2.64 -27.34 -1.92
N LYS A 382 1.32 -27.40 -1.93
CA LYS A 382 0.51 -27.05 -3.11
C LYS A 382 0.81 -25.63 -3.61
N HIS A 383 0.98 -24.67 -2.70
CA HIS A 383 1.34 -23.30 -3.09
C HIS A 383 2.74 -23.27 -3.69
N LEU A 384 3.72 -23.92 -3.06
CA LEU A 384 5.09 -24.02 -3.55
C LEU A 384 5.14 -24.63 -4.96
N THR A 385 4.44 -25.76 -5.18
CA THR A 385 4.36 -26.42 -6.49
C THR A 385 3.72 -25.52 -7.56
N ASN A 386 2.65 -24.79 -7.20
CA ASN A 386 2.02 -23.85 -8.12
C ASN A 386 2.91 -22.65 -8.48
N GLU A 387 3.93 -22.36 -7.71
CA GLU A 387 4.89 -21.29 -7.91
C GLU A 387 6.25 -21.79 -8.43
N ALA A 388 6.42 -23.08 -8.67
CA ALA A 388 7.71 -23.70 -8.98
C ALA A 388 8.47 -22.98 -10.10
N ASP A 389 7.82 -22.68 -11.21
CA ASP A 389 8.39 -21.98 -12.37
C ASP A 389 8.77 -20.51 -12.08
N ALA A 390 8.19 -19.94 -11.00
CA ALA A 390 8.39 -18.56 -10.61
C ALA A 390 9.34 -18.40 -9.41
N LEU A 391 9.88 -19.46 -8.83
CA LEU A 391 10.68 -19.39 -7.61
C LEU A 391 12.12 -18.94 -7.84
N PHE A 392 12.72 -19.34 -8.97
CA PHE A 392 14.15 -19.22 -9.17
C PHE A 392 14.55 -18.30 -10.34
N THR A 393 13.63 -17.56 -10.91
CA THR A 393 13.89 -16.60 -12.00
C THR A 393 15.02 -15.61 -11.65
N PHE A 394 15.12 -15.21 -10.39
CA PHE A 394 16.20 -14.32 -9.91
C PHE A 394 17.60 -14.96 -9.94
N LEU A 395 17.70 -16.29 -10.03
CA LEU A 395 18.96 -17.01 -10.19
C LEU A 395 19.40 -17.06 -11.66
N ASP A 396 18.45 -17.07 -12.59
CA ASP A 396 18.74 -17.01 -14.02
C ASP A 396 19.05 -15.58 -14.47
N ASN A 397 18.32 -14.60 -13.93
CA ASN A 397 18.51 -13.19 -14.25
C ASN A 397 18.92 -12.38 -13.00
N PRO A 398 20.21 -11.98 -12.88
CA PRO A 398 20.71 -11.24 -11.72
C PRO A 398 20.09 -9.85 -11.51
N ASN A 399 19.42 -9.30 -12.54
CA ASN A 399 18.71 -8.03 -12.43
C ASN A 399 17.32 -8.17 -11.80
N VAL A 400 16.85 -9.42 -11.60
CA VAL A 400 15.56 -9.69 -10.96
C VAL A 400 15.76 -9.80 -9.45
N ASP A 401 14.91 -9.10 -8.70
CA ASP A 401 14.90 -9.19 -7.23
C ASP A 401 14.23 -10.51 -6.80
N ALA A 402 14.81 -11.21 -5.84
CA ALA A 402 14.23 -12.42 -5.25
C ALA A 402 12.97 -12.12 -4.39
N THR A 403 12.76 -10.87 -4.05
CA THR A 403 11.70 -10.43 -3.12
C THR A 403 10.97 -9.21 -3.67
N ASN A 404 9.74 -9.03 -3.21
CA ASN A 404 8.87 -7.89 -3.55
C ASN A 404 9.22 -6.61 -2.74
N TRP A 405 10.47 -6.43 -2.30
CA TRP A 405 10.84 -5.30 -1.43
C TRP A 405 10.58 -3.93 -2.07
N ARG A 406 10.73 -3.80 -3.41
CA ARG A 406 10.42 -2.55 -4.14
C ARG A 406 8.94 -2.23 -4.10
N GLY A 407 8.07 -3.24 -4.28
CA GLY A 407 6.62 -3.10 -4.13
C GLY A 407 6.23 -2.70 -2.72
N GLU A 408 6.77 -3.40 -1.70
CA GLU A 408 6.55 -3.04 -0.30
C GLU A 408 7.00 -1.61 0.04
N GLN A 409 8.14 -1.16 -0.49
CA GLN A 409 8.59 0.23 -0.33
C GLN A 409 7.72 1.23 -1.08
N ALA A 410 7.25 0.89 -2.28
CA ALA A 410 6.38 1.75 -3.06
C ALA A 410 5.01 1.92 -2.40
N ILE A 411 4.43 0.85 -1.86
CA ILE A 411 3.10 0.87 -1.26
C ILE A 411 3.08 1.48 0.16
N ARG A 412 4.22 1.47 0.87
CA ARG A 412 4.33 1.93 2.26
C ARG A 412 3.83 3.36 2.51
N PRO A 413 4.13 4.38 1.68
CA PRO A 413 3.58 5.73 1.87
C PRO A 413 2.05 5.73 1.89
N ALA A 414 1.40 5.00 0.97
CA ALA A 414 -0.05 4.87 0.95
C ALA A 414 -0.61 4.21 2.22
N VAL A 415 0.07 3.16 2.72
CA VAL A 415 -0.32 2.50 3.99
C VAL A 415 -0.22 3.48 5.18
N VAL A 416 0.82 4.33 5.22
CA VAL A 416 0.96 5.37 6.24
C VAL A 416 -0.16 6.40 6.11
N ASN A 417 -0.40 6.90 4.90
CA ASN A 417 -1.46 7.86 4.60
C ASN A 417 -2.83 7.34 5.06
N ARG A 418 -3.17 6.08 4.74
CA ARG A 418 -4.40 5.43 5.19
C ARG A 418 -4.54 5.42 6.73
N LYS A 419 -3.45 5.24 7.46
CA LYS A 419 -3.47 5.26 8.95
C LYS A 419 -3.75 6.66 9.51
N VAL A 420 -3.41 7.73 8.78
CA VAL A 420 -3.62 9.11 9.21
C VAL A 420 -5.02 9.65 8.83
N TRP A 421 -5.52 9.37 7.64
CA TRP A 421 -6.75 9.99 7.10
C TRP A 421 -7.81 9.00 6.63
N GLY A 422 -7.55 7.68 6.68
CA GLY A 422 -8.58 6.64 6.56
C GLY A 422 -8.93 6.21 5.13
N GLY A 423 -8.40 6.85 4.09
CA GLY A 423 -8.74 6.62 2.68
C GLY A 423 -9.43 7.83 2.03
N ASN A 424 -10.09 7.65 0.90
CA ASN A 424 -10.69 8.72 0.13
C ASN A 424 -12.20 8.83 0.38
N ARG A 425 -12.73 10.05 0.36
CA ARG A 425 -14.16 10.29 0.52
C ARG A 425 -14.94 10.15 -0.78
N THR A 426 -14.25 10.15 -1.93
CA THR A 426 -14.86 10.04 -3.26
C THR A 426 -13.93 9.31 -4.21
N TRP A 427 -14.48 8.70 -5.27
CA TRP A 427 -13.70 8.07 -6.34
C TRP A 427 -12.85 9.09 -7.10
N ARG A 428 -13.33 10.33 -7.25
CA ARG A 428 -12.51 11.43 -7.79
C ARG A 428 -11.28 11.68 -6.92
N GLY A 429 -11.44 11.69 -5.60
CA GLY A 429 -10.33 11.82 -4.66
C GLY A 429 -9.35 10.64 -4.74
N ALA A 430 -9.86 9.43 -4.93
CA ALA A 430 -9.05 8.22 -5.11
C ALA A 430 -8.20 8.28 -6.40
N ALA A 431 -8.81 8.66 -7.53
CA ALA A 431 -8.09 8.87 -8.78
C ALA A 431 -7.03 9.99 -8.68
N THR A 432 -7.37 11.10 -8.01
CA THR A 432 -6.43 12.19 -7.69
C THR A 432 -5.23 11.67 -6.92
N GLN A 433 -5.46 10.86 -5.89
CA GLN A 433 -4.39 10.27 -5.08
C GLN A 433 -3.48 9.38 -5.90
N GLY A 434 -4.03 8.47 -6.70
CA GLY A 434 -3.24 7.60 -7.56
C GLY A 434 -2.30 8.40 -8.46
N ARG A 435 -2.81 9.41 -9.15
CA ARG A 435 -2.04 10.26 -10.08
C ARG A 435 -0.95 11.08 -9.38
N ILE A 436 -1.30 11.76 -8.29
CA ILE A 436 -0.34 12.59 -7.56
C ILE A 436 0.77 11.74 -6.93
N MET A 437 0.43 10.62 -6.29
CA MET A 437 1.44 9.72 -5.71
C MET A 437 2.35 9.13 -6.79
N SER A 438 1.79 8.77 -7.96
CA SER A 438 2.57 8.28 -9.10
C SER A 438 3.58 9.33 -9.57
N ALA A 439 3.14 10.57 -9.77
CA ALA A 439 4.00 11.66 -10.20
C ALA A 439 5.11 11.97 -9.18
N ILE A 440 4.76 12.08 -7.89
CA ILE A 440 5.74 12.36 -6.82
C ILE A 440 6.79 11.25 -6.73
N ARG A 441 6.35 9.99 -6.73
CA ARG A 441 7.27 8.86 -6.59
C ARG A 441 8.17 8.73 -7.81
N THR A 442 7.62 8.84 -9.01
CA THR A 442 8.38 8.78 -10.26
C THR A 442 9.35 9.95 -10.37
N ALA A 443 8.95 11.18 -10.01
CA ALA A 443 9.87 12.33 -9.97
C ALA A 443 11.10 12.02 -9.11
N THR A 444 10.88 11.48 -7.90
CA THR A 444 11.98 11.09 -7.00
C THR A 444 12.87 10.01 -7.62
N GLN A 445 12.30 9.01 -8.31
CA GLN A 445 13.06 7.95 -9.00
C GLN A 445 13.91 8.52 -10.16
N GLN A 446 13.41 9.55 -10.84
CA GLN A 446 14.09 10.26 -11.91
C GLN A 446 15.08 11.32 -11.42
N GLY A 447 15.26 11.46 -10.09
CA GLY A 447 16.15 12.49 -9.52
C GLY A 447 15.61 13.91 -9.65
N VAL A 448 14.33 14.07 -9.96
CA VAL A 448 13.63 15.35 -10.06
C VAL A 448 13.00 15.68 -8.71
N ASP A 449 13.17 16.92 -8.25
CA ASP A 449 12.47 17.39 -7.05
C ASP A 449 10.95 17.40 -7.31
N PRO A 450 10.15 16.64 -6.52
CA PRO A 450 8.71 16.55 -6.73
C PRO A 450 7.97 17.90 -6.59
N ILE A 451 8.45 18.80 -5.72
CA ILE A 451 7.83 20.12 -5.54
C ILE A 451 8.09 20.97 -6.79
N GLU A 452 9.33 21.00 -7.27
CA GLU A 452 9.68 21.71 -8.51
C GLU A 452 8.94 21.16 -9.73
N PHE A 453 8.75 19.83 -9.80
CA PHE A 453 7.93 19.22 -10.84
C PHE A 453 6.47 19.74 -10.78
N LEU A 454 5.85 19.74 -9.59
CA LEU A 454 4.47 20.23 -9.40
C LEU A 454 4.35 21.74 -9.70
N ILE A 455 5.39 22.52 -9.43
CA ILE A 455 5.44 23.95 -9.79
C ILE A 455 5.48 24.13 -11.30
N ARG A 456 6.33 23.37 -12.00
CA ARG A 456 6.39 23.38 -13.48
C ARG A 456 5.05 23.01 -14.09
N LEU A 457 4.41 21.94 -13.59
CA LEU A 457 3.07 21.52 -14.01
C LEU A 457 2.04 22.64 -13.83
N ALA A 458 2.00 23.28 -12.67
CA ALA A 458 1.05 24.35 -12.36
C ALA A 458 1.26 25.63 -13.20
N ARG A 459 2.45 25.83 -13.75
CA ARG A 459 2.81 26.97 -14.63
C ARG A 459 2.67 26.66 -16.10
N ALA A 460 2.61 25.39 -16.47
CA ALA A 460 2.56 25.00 -17.87
C ALA A 460 1.24 25.46 -18.51
N PRO A 461 1.29 26.12 -19.68
CA PRO A 461 0.08 26.45 -20.45
C PRO A 461 -0.67 25.19 -20.90
N ASP A 462 0.06 24.13 -21.19
CA ASP A 462 -0.44 22.79 -21.49
C ASP A 462 0.21 21.77 -20.54
N PRO A 463 -0.55 21.25 -19.57
CA PRO A 463 -0.06 20.20 -18.68
C PRO A 463 0.40 18.93 -19.43
N GLY A 464 -0.16 18.66 -20.61
CA GLY A 464 0.23 17.49 -21.44
C GLY A 464 1.65 17.59 -21.99
N ALA A 465 2.24 18.78 -22.06
CA ALA A 465 3.61 18.99 -22.49
C ALA A 465 4.65 18.76 -21.37
N VAL A 466 4.21 18.56 -20.13
CA VAL A 466 5.12 18.36 -18.97
C VAL A 466 5.47 16.89 -18.84
N SER A 467 6.75 16.56 -19.00
CA SER A 467 7.27 15.19 -18.86
C SER A 467 8.13 15.02 -17.61
N LEU A 468 8.11 13.80 -17.05
CA LEU A 468 9.07 13.31 -16.06
C LEU A 468 10.22 12.53 -16.71
N PHE A 469 10.06 12.15 -17.97
CA PHE A 469 11.02 11.37 -18.72
C PHE A 469 11.69 12.28 -19.77
N ALA A 470 13.02 12.22 -19.83
CA ALA A 470 13.82 12.94 -20.83
C ALA A 470 13.69 12.34 -22.22
#